data_f7602137aaedea6725c2d0144822fb4a
#
_entry.id   f7602137aaedea6725c2d0144822fb4a
#
_cell.length_a   1.000
_cell.length_b   1.000
_cell.length_c   1.000
_cell.angle_alpha   90.00
_cell.angle_beta   90.00
_cell.angle_gamma   90.00
#
_symmetry.space_group_name_H-M   'P 1'
#
loop_
_entity.id
_entity.type
_entity.pdbx_description
1 polymer ?
#
loop_
_entity_poly.entity_id
_entity_poly.type
_entity_poly.pdbx_seq_one_letter_code
_entity_poly.pdbx_strand_id
1 'polypeptide(L)'
;MSVTPHDRADFEQEADSIERVLAALSLPIRVRGGQIREGRVRFRLSEQASGMQRELKGALSAVAAALGAPKVGLEQHGSGLALEVQQPSREELRLLPLLDLLGELPPLHLALGMGVEGKPLVIDIASPSTWHLLAAGEAGSGKSELLRSALIALALGTAPLEARMLGIDLSGRQLALLEAVPHALCELACEPRFADELLDWAVAQVRQRGASHQPQPHLMLCVDDLGSLASAGLNGVATRLRTLLEHGPAANVHLMAAGRPEQVQPLLDASRDGAVHAQARLRGEGRPGDFLFSSLRGRQEARLAWLPARDLNSAVRLVEAQWLGKGGSA
;
A
#
# COMPACT_ATOMS: atom_id res chain seq x y z
N MET A 1 -14.98 -17.27 -12.54
CA MET A 1 -13.97 -16.34 -12.00
C MET A 1 -13.13 -17.12 -11.00
N SER A 2 -11.83 -17.20 -11.21
CA SER A 2 -10.92 -17.88 -10.28
C SER A 2 -10.73 -17.00 -9.06
N VAL A 3 -11.03 -17.53 -7.87
CA VAL A 3 -10.76 -16.87 -6.58
C VAL A 3 -9.24 -16.77 -6.43
N THR A 4 -8.74 -15.58 -6.17
CA THR A 4 -7.31 -15.38 -5.97
C THR A 4 -6.88 -15.97 -4.60
N PRO A 5 -5.61 -16.34 -4.41
CA PRO A 5 -5.11 -16.78 -3.09
C PRO A 5 -5.34 -15.74 -1.99
N HIS A 6 -5.35 -14.47 -2.33
CA HIS A 6 -5.62 -13.36 -1.41
C HIS A 6 -7.09 -13.33 -0.96
N ASP A 7 -8.03 -13.45 -1.91
CA ASP A 7 -9.45 -13.53 -1.58
C ASP A 7 -9.78 -14.70 -0.64
N ARG A 8 -9.01 -15.78 -0.74
CA ARG A 8 -9.18 -16.96 0.11
C ARG A 8 -8.68 -16.73 1.54
N ALA A 9 -7.55 -16.06 1.71
CA ALA A 9 -7.01 -15.73 3.02
C ALA A 9 -7.91 -14.74 3.77
N ASP A 10 -8.44 -13.73 3.07
CA ASP A 10 -9.39 -12.76 3.63
C ASP A 10 -10.70 -13.46 4.05
N PHE A 11 -11.20 -14.39 3.21
CA PHE A 11 -12.38 -15.18 3.53
C PHE A 11 -12.21 -16.03 4.79
N GLU A 12 -11.09 -16.74 4.93
CA GLU A 12 -10.80 -17.58 6.09
C GLU A 12 -10.73 -16.74 7.37
N GLN A 13 -10.16 -15.56 7.30
CA GLN A 13 -10.06 -14.65 8.42
C GLN A 13 -11.39 -14.02 8.82
N GLU A 14 -12.20 -13.62 7.85
CA GLU A 14 -13.57 -13.14 8.12
C GLU A 14 -14.41 -14.26 8.75
N ALA A 15 -14.27 -15.49 8.26
CA ALA A 15 -14.92 -16.66 8.83
C ALA A 15 -14.55 -16.88 10.31
N ASP A 16 -13.26 -16.82 10.64
CA ASP A 16 -12.76 -16.94 12.01
C ASP A 16 -13.29 -15.82 12.92
N SER A 17 -13.41 -14.61 12.37
CA SER A 17 -13.97 -13.48 13.11
C SER A 17 -15.45 -13.64 13.40
N ILE A 18 -16.22 -14.13 12.43
CA ILE A 18 -17.62 -14.47 12.61
C ILE A 18 -17.77 -15.54 13.71
N GLU A 19 -17.00 -16.62 13.62
CA GLU A 19 -17.07 -17.70 14.60
C GLU A 19 -16.72 -17.25 16.01
N ARG A 20 -15.72 -16.39 16.19
CA ARG A 20 -15.36 -15.82 17.49
C ARG A 20 -16.49 -14.97 18.09
N VAL A 21 -17.14 -14.14 17.29
CA VAL A 21 -18.27 -13.32 17.75
C VAL A 21 -19.45 -14.19 18.14
N LEU A 22 -19.80 -15.18 17.31
CA LEU A 22 -20.90 -16.09 17.59
C LEU A 22 -20.62 -16.92 18.85
N ALA A 23 -19.39 -17.41 19.04
CA ALA A 23 -18.99 -18.13 20.25
C ALA A 23 -19.07 -17.25 21.51
N ALA A 24 -18.67 -15.98 21.44
CA ALA A 24 -18.78 -15.03 22.54
C ALA A 24 -20.24 -14.76 22.94
N LEU A 25 -21.18 -14.90 22.01
CA LEU A 25 -22.62 -14.81 22.24
C LEU A 25 -23.27 -16.16 22.57
N SER A 26 -22.45 -17.19 22.87
CA SER A 26 -22.92 -18.56 23.19
C SER A 26 -23.69 -19.26 22.05
N LEU A 27 -23.39 -18.88 20.81
CA LEU A 27 -23.93 -19.50 19.60
C LEU A 27 -22.90 -20.46 19.00
N PRO A 28 -23.02 -21.80 19.16
CA PRO A 28 -22.07 -22.79 18.69
C PRO A 28 -22.19 -23.04 17.17
N ILE A 29 -22.10 -22.00 16.38
CA ILE A 29 -22.31 -22.03 14.93
C ILE A 29 -20.95 -21.86 14.25
N ARG A 30 -20.69 -22.68 13.24
CA ARG A 30 -19.46 -22.68 12.43
C ARG A 30 -19.73 -22.23 11.01
N VAL A 31 -18.71 -21.64 10.38
CA VAL A 31 -18.70 -21.35 8.95
C VAL A 31 -18.21 -22.58 8.20
N ARG A 32 -18.99 -23.07 7.25
CA ARG A 32 -18.70 -24.27 6.45
C ARG A 32 -18.13 -23.96 5.07
N GLY A 33 -17.88 -22.70 4.77
CA GLY A 33 -17.42 -22.20 3.49
C GLY A 33 -18.36 -21.12 2.95
N GLY A 34 -18.16 -20.68 1.73
CA GLY A 34 -18.99 -19.62 1.17
C GLY A 34 -18.65 -19.26 -0.26
N GLN A 35 -19.15 -18.11 -0.67
CA GLN A 35 -18.96 -17.55 -2.01
C GLN A 35 -18.64 -16.08 -1.91
N ILE A 36 -17.63 -15.66 -2.66
CA ILE A 36 -17.26 -14.24 -2.84
C ILE A 36 -17.89 -13.77 -4.15
N ARG A 37 -18.64 -12.66 -4.08
CA ARG A 37 -19.21 -11.97 -5.24
C ARG A 37 -18.91 -10.48 -5.13
N GLU A 38 -19.03 -9.75 -6.23
CA GLU A 38 -18.83 -8.31 -6.24
C GLU A 38 -19.72 -7.63 -5.18
N GLY A 39 -19.07 -6.96 -4.20
CA GLY A 39 -19.74 -6.22 -3.12
C GLY A 39 -20.38 -7.05 -2.02
N ARG A 40 -20.27 -8.38 -2.04
CA ARG A 40 -20.86 -9.28 -1.02
C ARG A 40 -20.06 -10.54 -0.82
N VAL A 41 -19.93 -10.95 0.43
CA VAL A 41 -19.41 -12.28 0.80
C VAL A 41 -20.49 -13.06 1.49
N ARG A 42 -20.71 -14.27 1.05
CA ARG A 42 -21.70 -15.18 1.63
C ARG A 42 -20.99 -16.29 2.39
N PHE A 43 -21.26 -16.39 3.71
CA PHE A 43 -20.74 -17.42 4.59
C PHE A 43 -21.83 -18.44 4.89
N ARG A 44 -21.66 -19.68 4.45
CA ARG A 44 -22.58 -20.77 4.77
C ARG A 44 -22.37 -21.21 6.21
N LEU A 45 -23.44 -21.29 6.98
CA LEU A 45 -23.41 -21.69 8.38
C LEU A 45 -23.63 -23.20 8.54
N SER A 46 -23.21 -23.74 9.68
CA SER A 46 -23.48 -25.11 10.07
C SER A 46 -24.97 -25.34 10.28
N GLU A 47 -25.44 -26.61 10.23
CA GLU A 47 -26.84 -26.97 10.30
C GLU A 47 -27.53 -26.49 11.59
N GLN A 48 -26.80 -26.39 12.70
CA GLN A 48 -27.28 -25.86 13.97
C GLN A 48 -27.87 -24.44 13.86
N ALA A 49 -27.40 -23.66 12.87
CA ALA A 49 -27.87 -22.31 12.62
C ALA A 49 -29.39 -22.23 12.36
N SER A 50 -29.96 -23.27 11.72
CA SER A 50 -31.39 -23.32 11.37
C SER A 50 -32.29 -23.32 12.60
N GLY A 51 -31.82 -23.87 13.72
CA GLY A 51 -32.53 -23.85 14.99
C GLY A 51 -32.36 -22.56 15.81
N MET A 52 -31.46 -21.69 15.42
CA MET A 52 -31.06 -20.50 16.18
C MET A 52 -31.22 -19.18 15.38
N GLN A 53 -32.22 -19.14 14.50
CA GLN A 53 -32.44 -17.99 13.61
C GLN A 53 -32.69 -16.66 14.35
N ARG A 54 -33.42 -16.74 15.48
CA ARG A 54 -33.80 -15.55 16.26
C ARG A 54 -32.57 -14.96 16.95
N GLU A 55 -31.74 -15.80 17.52
CA GLU A 55 -30.49 -15.45 18.20
C GLU A 55 -29.47 -14.91 17.20
N LEU A 56 -29.36 -15.57 16.03
CA LEU A 56 -28.51 -15.10 14.94
C LEU A 56 -28.90 -13.70 14.44
N LYS A 57 -30.23 -13.44 14.32
CA LYS A 57 -30.69 -12.09 13.96
C LYS A 57 -30.27 -11.05 14.98
N GLY A 58 -30.24 -11.39 16.26
CA GLY A 58 -29.74 -10.52 17.33
C GLY A 58 -28.22 -10.31 17.28
N ALA A 59 -27.46 -11.28 16.73
CA ALA A 59 -26.02 -11.22 16.63
C ALA A 59 -25.50 -10.43 15.40
N LEU A 60 -26.36 -10.13 14.41
CA LEU A 60 -25.94 -9.53 13.14
C LEU A 60 -25.20 -8.20 13.31
N SER A 61 -25.63 -7.36 14.25
CA SER A 61 -24.96 -6.08 14.53
C SER A 61 -23.55 -6.26 15.09
N ALA A 62 -23.36 -7.24 15.98
CA ALA A 62 -22.05 -7.56 16.55
C ALA A 62 -21.10 -8.14 15.49
N VAL A 63 -21.62 -9.01 14.62
CA VAL A 63 -20.87 -9.55 13.47
C VAL A 63 -20.49 -8.43 12.50
N ALA A 64 -21.43 -7.52 12.18
CA ALA A 64 -21.16 -6.38 11.31
C ALA A 64 -20.05 -5.48 11.87
N ALA A 65 -20.12 -5.17 13.17
CA ALA A 65 -19.10 -4.39 13.86
C ALA A 65 -17.71 -5.06 13.83
N ALA A 66 -17.66 -6.37 14.11
CA ALA A 66 -16.39 -7.12 14.11
C ALA A 66 -15.75 -7.26 12.73
N LEU A 67 -16.55 -7.24 11.66
CA LEU A 67 -16.09 -7.29 10.27
C LEU A 67 -15.88 -5.89 9.67
N GLY A 68 -16.24 -4.81 10.37
CA GLY A 68 -16.30 -3.48 9.78
C GLY A 68 -17.24 -3.38 8.58
N ALA A 69 -18.24 -4.26 8.50
CA ALA A 69 -19.18 -4.36 7.39
C ALA A 69 -20.35 -3.38 7.57
N PRO A 70 -20.80 -2.67 6.51
CA PRO A 70 -21.93 -1.75 6.61
C PRO A 70 -23.25 -2.48 6.95
N LYS A 71 -23.37 -3.72 6.52
CA LYS A 71 -24.56 -4.54 6.77
C LYS A 71 -24.22 -6.03 6.69
N VAL A 72 -24.78 -6.78 7.64
CA VAL A 72 -24.82 -8.26 7.63
C VAL A 72 -26.28 -8.68 7.62
N GLY A 73 -26.62 -9.57 6.69
CA GLY A 73 -27.95 -10.16 6.57
C GLY A 73 -27.90 -11.65 6.84
N LEU A 74 -29.04 -12.21 7.26
CA LEU A 74 -29.24 -13.66 7.36
C LEU A 74 -30.16 -14.09 6.22
N GLU A 75 -29.68 -15.01 5.39
CA GLU A 75 -30.40 -15.50 4.21
C GLU A 75 -30.57 -17.01 4.24
N GLN A 76 -31.62 -17.50 3.60
CA GLN A 76 -31.81 -18.91 3.35
C GLN A 76 -30.96 -19.33 2.13
N HIS A 77 -30.14 -20.35 2.29
CA HIS A 77 -29.30 -20.87 1.21
C HIS A 77 -29.47 -22.39 1.09
N GLY A 78 -30.25 -22.81 0.12
CA GLY A 78 -30.69 -24.21 0.03
C GLY A 78 -31.48 -24.63 1.25
N SER A 79 -31.09 -25.72 1.90
CA SER A 79 -31.70 -26.22 3.15
C SER A 79 -31.15 -25.59 4.42
N GLY A 80 -30.12 -24.72 4.31
CA GLY A 80 -29.41 -24.11 5.44
C GLY A 80 -29.51 -22.59 5.46
N LEU A 81 -28.75 -21.98 6.38
CA LEU A 81 -28.63 -20.54 6.52
C LEU A 81 -27.23 -20.06 6.09
N ALA A 82 -27.18 -18.83 5.59
CA ALA A 82 -25.96 -18.13 5.29
C ALA A 82 -26.01 -16.71 5.84
N LEU A 83 -24.86 -16.19 6.30
CA LEU A 83 -24.66 -14.77 6.51
C LEU A 83 -24.25 -14.14 5.19
N GLU A 84 -24.99 -13.17 4.73
CA GLU A 84 -24.59 -12.30 3.64
C GLU A 84 -23.99 -11.04 4.25
N VAL A 85 -22.68 -10.93 4.14
CA VAL A 85 -21.92 -9.76 4.54
C VAL A 85 -21.85 -8.84 3.33
N GLN A 86 -22.55 -7.71 3.43
CA GLN A 86 -22.34 -6.64 2.45
C GLN A 86 -20.95 -6.12 2.71
N GLN A 87 -20.07 -6.42 1.78
CA GLN A 87 -18.79 -5.71 1.80
C GLN A 87 -19.13 -4.23 1.60
N PRO A 88 -18.51 -3.32 2.36
CA PRO A 88 -18.69 -1.92 2.08
C PRO A 88 -18.52 -1.78 0.57
N SER A 89 -19.47 -1.11 -0.08
CA SER A 89 -19.31 -0.79 -1.49
C SER A 89 -17.91 -0.19 -1.57
N ARG A 90 -17.02 -0.89 -2.21
CA ARG A 90 -15.82 -0.28 -2.72
C ARG A 90 -16.33 0.68 -3.80
N GLU A 91 -16.76 1.86 -3.44
CA GLU A 91 -16.33 2.99 -4.23
C GLU A 91 -14.83 2.95 -4.06
N GLU A 92 -14.25 2.15 -4.94
CA GLU A 92 -12.82 1.88 -4.94
C GLU A 92 -12.19 3.22 -5.24
N LEU A 93 -11.63 3.85 -4.21
CA LEU A 93 -10.83 5.03 -4.45
C LEU A 93 -9.65 4.57 -5.31
N ARG A 94 -9.80 4.68 -6.63
CA ARG A 94 -8.82 4.23 -7.60
C ARG A 94 -7.90 5.38 -7.95
N LEU A 95 -6.61 5.05 -8.13
CA LEU A 95 -5.58 6.04 -8.37
C LEU A 95 -5.82 6.84 -9.66
N LEU A 96 -6.09 6.18 -10.79
CA LEU A 96 -6.26 6.89 -12.06
C LEU A 96 -7.45 7.85 -12.05
N PRO A 97 -8.66 7.47 -11.60
CA PRO A 97 -9.75 8.42 -11.42
C PRO A 97 -9.47 9.56 -10.44
N LEU A 98 -8.67 9.30 -9.38
CA LEU A 98 -8.25 10.35 -8.46
C LEU A 98 -7.33 11.36 -9.16
N LEU A 99 -6.36 10.88 -9.94
CA LEU A 99 -5.46 11.76 -10.70
C LEU A 99 -6.22 12.58 -11.74
N ASP A 100 -7.17 11.96 -12.46
CA ASP A 100 -8.05 12.69 -13.39
C ASP A 100 -8.86 13.79 -12.70
N LEU A 101 -9.38 13.51 -11.49
CA LEU A 101 -10.14 14.50 -10.69
C LEU A 101 -9.25 15.67 -10.25
N LEU A 102 -7.99 15.41 -9.91
CA LEU A 102 -7.06 16.42 -9.44
C LEU A 102 -6.45 17.26 -10.57
N GLY A 103 -6.45 16.72 -11.79
CA GLY A 103 -5.79 17.36 -12.94
C GLY A 103 -4.27 17.34 -12.82
N GLU A 104 -3.62 18.30 -13.45
CA GLU A 104 -2.16 18.41 -13.45
C GLU A 104 -1.65 18.81 -12.05
N LEU A 105 -0.86 17.92 -11.45
CA LEU A 105 -0.11 18.22 -10.23
C LEU A 105 1.27 18.76 -10.57
N PRO A 106 1.85 19.64 -9.72
CA PRO A 106 3.24 20.02 -9.88
C PRO A 106 4.16 18.80 -9.83
N PRO A 107 5.35 18.84 -10.50
CA PRO A 107 6.33 17.77 -10.39
C PRO A 107 6.63 17.41 -8.92
N LEU A 108 6.99 16.16 -8.68
CA LEU A 108 7.33 15.64 -7.35
C LEU A 108 6.16 15.64 -6.33
N HIS A 109 4.91 15.82 -6.79
CA HIS A 109 3.73 15.70 -5.96
C HIS A 109 3.07 14.33 -6.13
N LEU A 110 2.85 13.63 -5.02
CA LEU A 110 2.25 12.31 -4.97
C LEU A 110 0.81 12.39 -4.48
N ALA A 111 -0.16 12.14 -5.34
CA ALA A 111 -1.54 11.93 -4.89
C ALA A 111 -1.67 10.49 -4.38
N LEU A 112 -1.85 10.31 -3.08
CA LEU A 112 -1.87 9.00 -2.44
C LEU A 112 -3.27 8.51 -2.08
N GLY A 113 -4.25 9.42 -1.95
CA GLY A 113 -5.58 9.03 -1.52
C GLY A 113 -6.47 10.20 -1.14
N MET A 114 -7.48 9.90 -0.32
CA MET A 114 -8.45 10.88 0.19
C MET A 114 -8.50 10.85 1.70
N GLY A 115 -8.40 12.00 2.33
CA GLY A 115 -8.62 12.19 3.75
C GLY A 115 -10.08 12.01 4.15
N VAL A 116 -10.31 11.88 5.46
CA VAL A 116 -11.66 11.66 6.04
C VAL A 116 -12.65 12.76 5.65
N GLU A 117 -12.17 14.00 5.48
CA GLU A 117 -12.98 15.15 5.08
C GLU A 117 -13.20 15.26 3.55
N GLY A 118 -12.85 14.23 2.78
CA GLY A 118 -12.93 14.28 1.31
C GLY A 118 -11.86 15.16 0.66
N LYS A 119 -10.83 15.58 1.38
CA LYS A 119 -9.69 16.32 0.85
C LYS A 119 -8.64 15.34 0.30
N PRO A 120 -8.09 15.58 -0.90
CA PRO A 120 -7.02 14.76 -1.43
C PRO A 120 -5.80 14.78 -0.51
N LEU A 121 -5.19 13.60 -0.31
CA LEU A 121 -3.88 13.49 0.30
C LEU A 121 -2.83 13.60 -0.79
N VAL A 122 -2.18 14.75 -0.87
CA VAL A 122 -1.07 15.02 -1.80
C VAL A 122 0.18 15.33 -0.98
N ILE A 123 1.27 14.65 -1.30
CA ILE A 123 2.57 14.82 -0.65
C ILE A 123 3.56 15.41 -1.66
N ASP A 124 4.17 16.55 -1.31
CA ASP A 124 5.28 17.14 -2.03
C ASP A 124 6.59 16.54 -1.50
N ILE A 125 7.22 15.63 -2.27
CA ILE A 125 8.46 14.97 -1.86
C ILE A 125 9.71 15.83 -2.04
N ALA A 126 9.61 17.00 -2.64
CA ALA A 126 10.70 17.98 -2.67
C ALA A 126 10.74 18.84 -1.40
N SER A 127 9.67 18.79 -0.58
CA SER A 127 9.60 19.57 0.67
C SER A 127 10.46 18.96 1.77
N PRO A 128 11.19 19.77 2.55
CA PRO A 128 12.05 19.33 3.65
C PRO A 128 11.37 18.44 4.70
N SER A 129 10.06 18.58 4.87
CA SER A 129 9.27 17.82 5.85
C SER A 129 8.71 16.49 5.33
N THR A 130 8.92 16.17 4.05
CA THR A 130 8.26 15.06 3.38
C THR A 130 9.15 14.34 2.35
N TRP A 131 10.46 14.42 2.50
CA TRP A 131 11.43 13.85 1.55
C TRP A 131 11.43 12.33 1.47
N HIS A 132 10.98 11.64 2.51
CA HIS A 132 10.92 10.19 2.57
C HIS A 132 9.50 9.73 2.83
N LEU A 133 9.15 8.53 2.37
CA LEU A 133 7.85 7.88 2.64
C LEU A 133 8.10 6.53 3.30
N LEU A 134 7.76 6.40 4.57
CA LEU A 134 7.96 5.18 5.35
C LEU A 134 6.61 4.57 5.74
N ALA A 135 6.30 3.42 5.19
CA ALA A 135 5.03 2.72 5.40
C ALA A 135 5.17 1.58 6.43
N ALA A 136 4.43 1.67 7.51
CA ALA A 136 4.41 0.68 8.57
C ALA A 136 3.06 -0.04 8.66
N GLY A 137 3.05 -1.34 8.92
CA GLY A 137 1.82 -2.11 9.14
C GLY A 137 2.02 -3.62 9.01
N GLU A 138 0.99 -4.36 9.38
CA GLU A 138 0.96 -5.82 9.26
C GLU A 138 0.87 -6.30 7.80
N ALA A 139 1.06 -7.60 7.60
CA ALA A 139 0.88 -8.21 6.28
C ALA A 139 -0.57 -7.99 5.79
N GLY A 140 -0.73 -7.64 4.50
CA GLY A 140 -2.04 -7.38 3.90
C GLY A 140 -2.66 -6.02 4.24
N SER A 141 -1.96 -5.12 4.94
CA SER A 141 -2.49 -3.80 5.31
C SER A 141 -2.49 -2.76 4.17
N GLY A 142 -1.89 -3.06 3.02
CA GLY A 142 -1.84 -2.17 1.85
C GLY A 142 -0.52 -1.41 1.67
N LYS A 143 0.55 -1.72 2.41
CA LYS A 143 1.85 -1.02 2.29
C LYS A 143 2.46 -1.07 0.89
N SER A 144 2.55 -2.27 0.31
CA SER A 144 3.06 -2.45 -1.06
C SER A 144 2.21 -1.72 -2.09
N GLU A 145 0.90 -1.65 -1.85
CA GLU A 145 -0.03 -0.88 -2.67
C GLU A 145 0.24 0.63 -2.57
N LEU A 146 0.51 1.12 -1.36
CA LEU A 146 0.90 2.52 -1.14
C LEU A 146 2.16 2.85 -1.94
N LEU A 147 3.19 2.00 -1.91
CA LEU A 147 4.41 2.22 -2.69
C LEU A 147 4.13 2.22 -4.19
N ARG A 148 3.34 1.26 -4.69
CA ARG A 148 2.96 1.20 -6.12
C ARG A 148 2.19 2.43 -6.56
N SER A 149 1.21 2.84 -5.79
CA SER A 149 0.41 4.04 -6.09
C SER A 149 1.27 5.30 -6.08
N ALA A 150 2.21 5.42 -5.11
CA ALA A 150 3.14 6.53 -5.04
C ALA A 150 4.07 6.59 -6.26
N LEU A 151 4.62 5.45 -6.69
CA LEU A 151 5.52 5.38 -7.85
C LEU A 151 4.79 5.72 -9.15
N ILE A 152 3.57 5.25 -9.35
CA ILE A 152 2.78 5.59 -10.54
C ILE A 152 2.32 7.05 -10.51
N ALA A 153 1.90 7.58 -9.36
CA ALA A 153 1.57 9.00 -9.23
C ALA A 153 2.78 9.88 -9.57
N LEU A 154 3.96 9.51 -9.07
CA LEU A 154 5.22 10.19 -9.41
C LEU A 154 5.52 10.12 -10.92
N ALA A 155 5.43 8.91 -11.50
CA ALA A 155 5.75 8.69 -12.91
C ALA A 155 4.80 9.43 -13.86
N LEU A 156 3.54 9.61 -13.49
CA LEU A 156 2.57 10.38 -14.27
C LEU A 156 2.76 11.90 -14.09
N GLY A 157 3.16 12.35 -12.91
CA GLY A 157 3.26 13.79 -12.59
C GLY A 157 4.63 14.41 -12.82
N THR A 158 5.68 13.62 -13.06
CA THR A 158 7.08 14.11 -13.08
C THR A 158 7.84 13.52 -14.27
N ALA A 159 8.61 14.32 -14.98
CA ALA A 159 9.37 13.84 -16.14
C ALA A 159 10.54 12.92 -15.72
N PRO A 160 10.94 11.92 -16.58
CA PRO A 160 12.09 11.06 -16.29
C PRO A 160 13.43 11.81 -16.13
N LEU A 161 13.52 13.01 -16.68
CA LEU A 161 14.68 13.89 -16.49
C LEU A 161 14.70 14.61 -15.13
N GLU A 162 13.56 14.70 -14.46
CA GLU A 162 13.41 15.33 -13.16
C GLU A 162 13.44 14.33 -12.00
N ALA A 163 12.94 13.09 -12.25
CA ALA A 163 12.95 12.02 -11.24
C ALA A 163 13.31 10.66 -11.86
N ARG A 164 14.17 9.93 -11.19
CA ARG A 164 14.57 8.57 -11.54
C ARG A 164 14.26 7.61 -10.40
N MET A 165 13.95 6.36 -10.73
CA MET A 165 13.47 5.35 -9.79
C MET A 165 14.37 4.13 -9.77
N LEU A 166 14.52 3.56 -8.58
CA LEU A 166 15.22 2.31 -8.29
C LEU A 166 14.35 1.48 -7.38
N GLY A 167 14.34 0.17 -7.53
CA GLY A 167 13.55 -0.74 -6.72
C GLY A 167 14.36 -1.87 -6.13
N ILE A 168 14.08 -2.21 -4.88
CA ILE A 168 14.49 -3.44 -4.21
C ILE A 168 13.23 -4.18 -3.77
N ASP A 169 13.00 -5.35 -4.33
CA ASP A 169 11.89 -6.23 -3.98
C ASP A 169 12.33 -7.68 -4.16
N LEU A 170 12.80 -8.29 -3.08
CA LEU A 170 13.30 -9.67 -3.10
C LEU A 170 12.22 -10.72 -3.39
N SER A 171 10.94 -10.32 -3.40
CA SER A 171 9.84 -11.16 -3.88
C SER A 171 9.65 -11.08 -5.40
N GLY A 172 10.14 -10.02 -6.05
CA GLY A 172 10.02 -9.75 -7.48
C GLY A 172 8.59 -9.48 -7.96
N ARG A 173 7.64 -9.20 -7.07
CA ARG A 173 6.21 -9.11 -7.44
C ARG A 173 5.60 -7.74 -7.23
N GLN A 174 6.01 -7.05 -6.17
CA GLN A 174 5.30 -5.86 -5.74
C GLN A 174 5.71 -4.63 -6.54
N LEU A 175 6.99 -4.52 -6.87
CA LEU A 175 7.57 -3.39 -7.58
C LEU A 175 7.89 -3.65 -9.06
N ALA A 176 7.43 -4.77 -9.63
CA ALA A 176 7.68 -5.13 -11.04
C ALA A 176 7.24 -4.05 -12.04
N LEU A 177 6.31 -3.18 -11.66
CA LEU A 177 5.89 -2.04 -12.48
C LEU A 177 7.05 -1.08 -12.82
N LEU A 178 8.09 -1.04 -11.98
CA LEU A 178 9.24 -0.15 -12.23
C LEU A 178 9.97 -0.49 -13.53
N GLU A 179 10.00 -1.77 -13.92
CA GLU A 179 10.67 -2.19 -15.17
C GLU A 179 9.94 -1.70 -16.44
N ALA A 180 8.68 -1.29 -16.28
CA ALA A 180 7.83 -0.86 -17.39
C ALA A 180 7.71 0.66 -17.51
N VAL A 181 8.34 1.45 -16.64
CA VAL A 181 8.26 2.91 -16.70
C VAL A 181 9.60 3.54 -17.11
N PRO A 182 9.61 4.62 -17.93
CA PRO A 182 10.86 5.25 -18.42
C PRO A 182 11.67 5.91 -17.31
N HIS A 183 11.17 5.98 -16.10
CA HIS A 183 11.84 6.51 -14.91
C HIS A 183 12.83 5.53 -14.29
N ALA A 184 12.72 4.24 -14.58
CA ALA A 184 13.65 3.24 -14.04
C ALA A 184 15.08 3.53 -14.48
N LEU A 185 16.04 3.40 -13.56
CA LEU A 185 17.46 3.51 -13.87
C LEU A 185 18.10 2.17 -14.20
N CYS A 186 17.58 1.10 -13.64
CA CYS A 186 18.03 -0.27 -13.84
C CYS A 186 16.87 -1.24 -13.61
N GLU A 187 17.12 -2.52 -13.79
CA GLU A 187 16.24 -3.60 -13.45
C GLU A 187 15.91 -3.61 -11.96
N LEU A 188 14.78 -4.23 -11.59
CA LEU A 188 14.38 -4.41 -10.20
C LEU A 188 15.36 -5.35 -9.48
N ALA A 189 15.87 -4.94 -8.33
CA ALA A 189 16.75 -5.79 -7.53
C ALA A 189 15.93 -6.85 -6.77
N CYS A 190 15.79 -8.03 -7.40
CA CYS A 190 15.09 -9.19 -6.84
C CYS A 190 16.03 -10.16 -6.12
N GLU A 191 17.35 -10.05 -6.30
CA GLU A 191 18.34 -10.91 -5.67
C GLU A 191 19.13 -10.15 -4.60
N PRO A 192 19.49 -10.80 -3.47
CA PRO A 192 20.22 -10.17 -2.38
C PRO A 192 21.51 -9.47 -2.83
N ARG A 193 22.28 -10.09 -3.70
CA ARG A 193 23.53 -9.51 -4.20
C ARG A 193 23.29 -8.20 -4.96
N PHE A 194 22.29 -8.18 -5.84
CA PHE A 194 21.98 -6.95 -6.59
C PHE A 194 21.37 -5.87 -5.69
N ALA A 195 20.56 -6.26 -4.68
CA ALA A 195 20.08 -5.33 -3.67
C ALA A 195 21.22 -4.69 -2.86
N ASP A 196 22.26 -5.46 -2.54
CA ASP A 196 23.46 -4.99 -1.85
C ASP A 196 24.23 -3.96 -2.68
N GLU A 197 24.52 -4.30 -3.95
CA GLU A 197 25.17 -3.42 -4.93
C GLU A 197 24.36 -2.12 -5.14
N LEU A 198 23.02 -2.22 -5.20
CA LEU A 198 22.16 -1.06 -5.41
C LEU A 198 22.12 -0.13 -4.19
N LEU A 199 22.12 -0.69 -2.97
CA LEU A 199 22.23 0.11 -1.75
C LEU A 199 23.57 0.85 -1.67
N ASP A 200 24.68 0.19 -2.00
CA ASP A 200 26.01 0.81 -2.01
C ASP A 200 26.07 1.92 -3.05
N TRP A 201 25.52 1.67 -4.24
CA TRP A 201 25.42 2.68 -5.28
C TRP A 201 24.59 3.89 -4.84
N ALA A 202 23.43 3.67 -4.22
CA ALA A 202 22.59 4.77 -3.73
C ALA A 202 23.30 5.63 -2.67
N VAL A 203 24.01 5.00 -1.74
CA VAL A 203 24.86 5.72 -0.76
C VAL A 203 26.00 6.50 -1.44
N ALA A 204 26.63 5.91 -2.46
CA ALA A 204 27.65 6.61 -3.25
C ALA A 204 27.07 7.85 -3.96
N GLN A 205 25.83 7.74 -4.50
CA GLN A 205 25.13 8.88 -5.10
C GLN A 205 24.93 10.02 -4.08
N VAL A 206 24.56 9.73 -2.85
CA VAL A 206 24.44 10.77 -1.81
C VAL A 206 25.75 11.55 -1.65
N ARG A 207 26.88 10.86 -1.60
CA ARG A 207 28.21 11.48 -1.44
C ARG A 207 28.61 12.31 -2.66
N GLN A 208 28.42 11.75 -3.87
CA GLN A 208 28.80 12.41 -5.13
C GLN A 208 27.94 13.65 -5.40
N ARG A 209 26.63 13.55 -5.20
CA ARG A 209 25.69 14.64 -5.46
C ARG A 209 25.79 15.76 -4.42
N GLY A 210 26.03 15.42 -3.15
CA GLY A 210 26.26 16.41 -2.10
C GLY A 210 27.51 17.28 -2.34
N ALA A 211 28.48 16.79 -3.13
CA ALA A 211 29.66 17.55 -3.55
C ALA A 211 29.44 18.30 -4.87
N SER A 212 28.37 18.08 -5.60
CA SER A 212 28.07 18.67 -6.90
C SER A 212 27.17 19.89 -6.76
N HIS A 213 27.47 20.94 -7.51
CA HIS A 213 26.63 22.15 -7.60
C HIS A 213 25.71 22.13 -8.83
N GLN A 214 25.72 21.03 -9.59
CA GLN A 214 24.88 20.92 -10.78
C GLN A 214 23.50 20.37 -10.40
N PRO A 215 22.42 20.85 -11.04
CA PRO A 215 21.10 20.27 -10.91
C PRO A 215 21.14 18.77 -11.23
N GLN A 216 20.61 17.96 -10.35
CA GLN A 216 20.53 16.51 -10.50
C GLN A 216 19.07 16.07 -10.38
N PRO A 217 18.62 15.09 -11.18
CA PRO A 217 17.27 14.55 -11.00
C PRO A 217 17.09 13.95 -9.61
N HIS A 218 15.88 14.04 -9.09
CA HIS A 218 15.54 13.35 -7.86
C HIS A 218 15.66 11.84 -8.04
N LEU A 219 16.22 11.16 -7.07
CA LEU A 219 16.44 9.72 -7.09
C LEU A 219 15.56 9.06 -6.03
N MET A 220 14.61 8.25 -6.47
CA MET A 220 13.68 7.53 -5.59
C MET A 220 14.14 6.09 -5.44
N LEU A 221 14.63 5.71 -4.26
CA LEU A 221 14.87 4.31 -3.90
C LEU A 221 13.63 3.77 -3.21
N CYS A 222 13.00 2.75 -3.82
CA CYS A 222 11.85 2.08 -3.27
C CYS A 222 12.23 0.69 -2.75
N VAL A 223 11.85 0.35 -1.51
CA VAL A 223 12.16 -0.93 -0.85
C VAL A 223 10.87 -1.60 -0.37
N ASP A 224 10.53 -2.74 -0.94
CA ASP A 224 9.44 -3.62 -0.52
C ASP A 224 9.92 -5.07 -0.38
N ASP A 225 10.01 -5.67 0.82
CA ASP A 225 9.82 -5.06 2.13
C ASP A 225 11.14 -5.05 2.94
N LEU A 226 11.18 -4.22 3.96
CA LEU A 226 12.34 -4.11 4.85
C LEU A 226 12.65 -5.42 5.59
N GLY A 227 11.64 -6.26 5.85
CA GLY A 227 11.82 -7.56 6.52
C GLY A 227 12.58 -8.55 5.65
N SER A 228 12.20 -8.67 4.39
CA SER A 228 12.90 -9.50 3.41
C SER A 228 14.35 -9.03 3.23
N LEU A 229 14.54 -7.72 3.11
CA LEU A 229 15.88 -7.13 2.97
C LEU A 229 16.74 -7.37 4.22
N ALA A 230 16.21 -7.22 5.42
CA ALA A 230 16.92 -7.48 6.67
C ALA A 230 17.28 -8.97 6.84
N SER A 231 16.44 -9.87 6.33
CA SER A 231 16.63 -11.33 6.40
C SER A 231 17.55 -11.89 5.30
N ALA A 232 17.94 -11.07 4.34
CA ALA A 232 18.76 -11.47 3.19
C ALA A 232 20.24 -11.76 3.53
N GLY A 233 20.65 -11.60 4.78
CA GLY A 233 22.03 -11.82 5.22
C GLY A 233 23.03 -10.76 4.78
N LEU A 234 22.54 -9.59 4.32
CA LEU A 234 23.38 -8.48 3.87
C LEU A 234 23.94 -7.69 5.07
N ASN A 235 25.21 -7.30 4.97
CA ASN A 235 25.85 -6.52 6.03
C ASN A 235 25.55 -5.03 5.92
N GLY A 236 25.30 -4.36 7.05
CA GLY A 236 25.20 -2.90 7.11
C GLY A 236 23.99 -2.28 6.42
N VAL A 237 22.93 -3.04 6.13
CA VAL A 237 21.68 -2.54 5.52
C VAL A 237 21.13 -1.36 6.31
N ALA A 238 20.98 -1.52 7.63
CA ALA A 238 20.44 -0.46 8.51
C ALA A 238 21.29 0.82 8.45
N THR A 239 22.61 0.70 8.41
CA THR A 239 23.54 1.84 8.30
C THR A 239 23.37 2.57 6.97
N ARG A 240 23.26 1.82 5.87
CA ARG A 240 23.06 2.41 4.53
C ARG A 240 21.73 3.13 4.43
N LEU A 241 20.63 2.50 4.88
CA LEU A 241 19.32 3.13 4.91
C LEU A 241 19.31 4.40 5.78
N ARG A 242 19.98 4.36 6.93
CA ARG A 242 20.14 5.55 7.78
C ARG A 242 20.90 6.65 7.06
N THR A 243 22.00 6.34 6.36
CA THR A 243 22.76 7.32 5.57
C THR A 243 21.87 7.97 4.50
N LEU A 244 21.02 7.20 3.82
CA LEU A 244 20.06 7.72 2.85
C LEU A 244 19.06 8.67 3.50
N LEU A 245 18.55 8.34 4.68
CA LEU A 245 17.57 9.18 5.40
C LEU A 245 18.20 10.48 5.92
N GLU A 246 19.41 10.41 6.47
CA GLU A 246 20.08 11.58 7.08
C GLU A 246 20.67 12.54 6.04
N HIS A 247 21.22 12.02 4.96
CA HIS A 247 22.00 12.79 3.99
C HIS A 247 21.40 12.83 2.57
N GLY A 248 20.44 11.94 2.29
CA GLY A 248 19.79 11.85 0.99
C GLY A 248 19.11 13.14 0.55
N PRO A 249 18.37 13.82 1.42
CA PRO A 249 17.67 15.05 1.05
C PRO A 249 18.57 16.12 0.44
N ALA A 250 19.76 16.35 0.99
CA ALA A 250 20.72 17.32 0.44
C ALA A 250 21.28 16.93 -0.94
N ALA A 251 21.09 15.67 -1.34
CA ALA A 251 21.54 15.10 -2.61
C ALA A 251 20.39 14.77 -3.57
N ASN A 252 19.16 15.20 -3.26
CA ASN A 252 17.93 14.81 -3.97
C ASN A 252 17.74 13.28 -4.04
N VAL A 253 18.11 12.56 -2.96
CA VAL A 253 17.91 11.11 -2.85
C VAL A 253 16.85 10.83 -1.79
N HIS A 254 15.80 10.13 -2.19
CA HIS A 254 14.63 9.85 -1.39
C HIS A 254 14.47 8.35 -1.14
N LEU A 255 14.02 7.99 0.04
CA LEU A 255 13.68 6.61 0.39
C LEU A 255 12.16 6.48 0.50
N MET A 256 11.61 5.50 -0.23
CA MET A 256 10.27 4.98 -0.02
C MET A 256 10.39 3.54 0.47
N ALA A 257 9.95 3.23 1.68
CA ALA A 257 10.13 1.89 2.22
C ALA A 257 8.90 1.38 2.96
N ALA A 258 8.65 0.08 2.84
CA ALA A 258 7.58 -0.61 3.53
C ALA A 258 8.13 -1.68 4.48
N GLY A 259 7.51 -1.81 5.65
CA GLY A 259 7.92 -2.82 6.62
C GLY A 259 6.91 -2.96 7.76
N ARG A 260 7.24 -3.83 8.71
CA ARG A 260 6.49 -3.88 9.97
C ARG A 260 6.87 -2.70 10.86
N PRO A 261 6.04 -2.33 11.85
CA PRO A 261 6.31 -1.19 12.73
C PRO A 261 7.71 -1.23 13.36
N GLU A 262 8.15 -2.39 13.82
CA GLU A 262 9.47 -2.59 14.45
C GLU A 262 10.66 -2.39 13.49
N GLN A 263 10.43 -2.51 12.19
CA GLN A 263 11.44 -2.30 11.14
C GLN A 263 11.49 -0.84 10.69
N VAL A 264 10.33 -0.18 10.70
CA VAL A 264 10.18 1.21 10.24
C VAL A 264 10.57 2.20 11.34
N GLN A 265 10.29 1.92 12.62
CA GLN A 265 10.56 2.84 13.72
C GLN A 265 12.02 3.32 13.79
N PRO A 266 13.05 2.47 13.68
CA PRO A 266 14.44 2.94 13.68
C PRO A 266 14.79 3.86 12.50
N LEU A 267 14.08 3.72 11.37
CA LEU A 267 14.24 4.58 10.20
C LEU A 267 13.57 5.95 10.41
N LEU A 268 12.41 5.97 11.07
CA LEU A 268 11.75 7.22 11.45
C LEU A 268 12.62 8.04 12.42
N ASP A 269 13.21 7.38 13.41
CA ASP A 269 14.12 8.03 14.37
C ASP A 269 15.36 8.63 13.66
N ALA A 270 15.83 8.00 12.59
CA ALA A 270 16.96 8.47 11.80
C ALA A 270 16.61 9.58 10.80
N SER A 271 15.35 9.71 10.39
CA SER A 271 14.92 10.66 9.36
C SER A 271 14.91 12.12 9.81
N ARG A 272 15.11 12.40 11.09
CA ARG A 272 15.08 13.76 11.67
C ARG A 272 13.86 14.58 11.22
N ASP A 273 12.70 13.96 11.29
CA ASP A 273 11.42 14.53 10.87
C ASP A 273 11.25 14.82 9.35
N GLY A 274 12.23 14.44 8.53
CA GLY A 274 12.16 14.57 7.07
C GLY A 274 11.35 13.46 6.37
N ALA A 275 10.59 12.64 7.11
CA ALA A 275 9.80 11.54 6.54
C ALA A 275 8.30 11.72 6.78
N VAL A 276 7.51 11.28 5.79
CA VAL A 276 6.09 10.96 5.99
C VAL A 276 6.00 9.54 6.51
N HIS A 277 5.48 9.38 7.70
CA HIS A 277 5.13 8.08 8.26
C HIS A 277 3.69 7.72 7.88
N ALA A 278 3.53 6.70 7.08
CA ALA A 278 2.24 6.11 6.75
C ALA A 278 2.03 4.85 7.61
N GLN A 279 1.28 4.99 8.70
CA GLN A 279 0.95 3.87 9.58
C GLN A 279 -0.39 3.28 9.16
N ALA A 280 -0.38 2.02 8.75
CA ALA A 280 -1.61 1.29 8.48
C ALA A 280 -2.42 1.09 9.77
N ARG A 281 -3.73 1.22 9.68
CA ARG A 281 -4.63 0.94 10.80
C ARG A 281 -4.50 -0.51 11.25
N LEU A 282 -4.55 -0.74 12.55
CA LEU A 282 -4.56 -2.07 13.12
C LEU A 282 -5.80 -2.84 12.66
N ARG A 283 -5.67 -4.15 12.59
CA ARG A 283 -6.76 -5.04 12.23
C ARG A 283 -7.90 -4.91 13.24
N GLY A 284 -9.11 -4.60 12.76
CA GLY A 284 -10.27 -4.31 13.61
C GLY A 284 -10.51 -2.82 13.90
N GLU A 285 -9.53 -1.95 13.69
CA GLU A 285 -9.68 -0.49 13.83
C GLU A 285 -9.89 0.23 12.49
N GLY A 286 -9.60 -0.45 11.38
CA GLY A 286 -9.73 0.07 10.02
C GLY A 286 -9.70 -1.04 8.98
N ARG A 287 -9.69 -0.66 7.71
CA ARG A 287 -9.65 -1.56 6.56
C ARG A 287 -8.27 -1.54 5.93
N PRO A 288 -7.87 -2.58 5.17
CA PRO A 288 -6.69 -2.50 4.30
C PRO A 288 -6.77 -1.24 3.43
N GLY A 289 -5.70 -0.45 3.44
CA GLY A 289 -5.64 0.84 2.74
C GLY A 289 -6.10 2.05 3.58
N ASP A 290 -6.54 1.87 4.82
CA ASP A 290 -6.73 2.99 5.76
C ASP A 290 -5.41 3.24 6.49
N PHE A 291 -4.88 4.45 6.36
CA PHE A 291 -3.61 4.87 6.95
C PHE A 291 -3.75 6.13 7.79
N LEU A 292 -2.96 6.22 8.83
CA LEU A 292 -2.64 7.46 9.50
C LEU A 292 -1.31 7.99 8.94
N PHE A 293 -1.36 9.08 8.22
CA PHE A 293 -0.18 9.78 7.75
C PHE A 293 0.26 10.81 8.77
N SER A 294 1.53 10.80 9.09
CA SER A 294 2.15 11.73 10.05
C SER A 294 3.40 12.35 9.44
N SER A 295 3.57 13.65 9.61
CA SER A 295 4.77 14.42 9.23
C SER A 295 4.91 15.61 10.15
N LEU A 296 5.95 16.43 9.99
CA LEU A 296 6.08 17.72 10.68
C LEU A 296 4.88 18.65 10.46
N ARG A 297 4.16 18.50 9.36
CA ARG A 297 2.97 19.33 9.04
C ARG A 297 1.71 18.90 9.79
N GLY A 298 1.77 17.76 10.49
CA GLY A 298 0.63 17.24 11.26
C GLY A 298 0.30 15.79 10.95
N ARG A 299 -0.89 15.38 11.38
CA ARG A 299 -1.43 14.03 11.20
C ARG A 299 -2.72 14.09 10.39
N GLN A 300 -2.88 13.16 9.48
CA GLN A 300 -4.08 13.05 8.65
C GLN A 300 -4.44 11.58 8.44
N GLU A 301 -5.68 11.22 8.73
CA GLU A 301 -6.22 9.94 8.34
C GLU A 301 -6.66 9.99 6.89
N ALA A 302 -6.27 8.99 6.13
CA ALA A 302 -6.65 8.91 4.72
C ALA A 302 -6.83 7.47 4.27
N ARG A 303 -7.71 7.32 3.29
CA ARG A 303 -7.85 6.10 2.50
C ARG A 303 -6.95 6.18 1.29
N LEU A 304 -6.15 5.15 1.11
CA LEU A 304 -5.27 4.98 -0.03
C LEU A 304 -6.08 4.86 -1.33
N ALA A 305 -5.67 5.58 -2.35
CA ALA A 305 -6.08 5.34 -3.71
C ALA A 305 -5.25 4.17 -4.28
N TRP A 306 -5.91 3.06 -4.54
CA TRP A 306 -5.24 1.87 -4.99
C TRP A 306 -5.18 1.74 -6.51
N LEU A 307 -4.22 0.97 -7.00
CA LEU A 307 -4.01 0.68 -8.41
C LEU A 307 -4.29 -0.80 -8.68
N PRO A 308 -5.53 -1.18 -9.05
CA PRO A 308 -5.86 -2.57 -9.33
C PRO A 308 -5.04 -3.11 -10.50
N ALA A 309 -4.79 -4.41 -10.52
CA ALA A 309 -3.99 -5.06 -11.56
C ALA A 309 -4.51 -4.77 -12.98
N ARG A 310 -5.83 -4.63 -13.14
CA ARG A 310 -6.46 -4.25 -14.42
C ARG A 310 -6.08 -2.84 -14.90
N ASP A 311 -5.79 -1.92 -13.96
CA ASP A 311 -5.44 -0.53 -14.26
C ASP A 311 -3.92 -0.35 -14.41
N LEU A 312 -3.12 -1.29 -13.93
CA LEU A 312 -1.66 -1.21 -13.96
C LEU A 312 -1.13 -1.03 -15.39
N ASN A 313 -1.58 -1.88 -16.32
CA ASN A 313 -1.17 -1.76 -17.73
C ASN A 313 -1.61 -0.44 -18.35
N SER A 314 -2.79 0.07 -17.96
CA SER A 314 -3.28 1.36 -18.44
C SER A 314 -2.43 2.50 -17.88
N ALA A 315 -2.06 2.45 -16.60
CA ALA A 315 -1.18 3.44 -15.96
C ALA A 315 0.19 3.47 -16.62
N VAL A 316 0.81 2.32 -16.87
CA VAL A 316 2.11 2.23 -17.56
C VAL A 316 2.03 2.83 -18.97
N ARG A 317 1.00 2.48 -19.74
CA ARG A 317 0.80 3.07 -21.09
C ARG A 317 0.60 4.58 -21.06
N LEU A 318 -0.08 5.12 -20.05
CA LEU A 318 -0.22 6.56 -19.87
C LEU A 318 1.12 7.23 -19.60
N VAL A 319 1.96 6.63 -18.73
CA VAL A 319 3.32 7.10 -18.46
C VAL A 319 4.16 7.08 -19.73
N GLU A 320 4.15 5.98 -20.48
CA GLU A 320 4.87 5.86 -21.75
C GLU A 320 4.41 6.90 -22.79
N ALA A 321 3.09 7.03 -22.98
CA ALA A 321 2.52 8.00 -23.92
C ALA A 321 2.89 9.44 -23.57
N GLN A 322 2.93 9.75 -22.27
CA GLN A 322 3.25 11.09 -21.79
C GLN A 322 4.72 11.48 -22.02
N TRP A 323 5.64 10.53 -21.82
CA TRP A 323 7.07 10.85 -21.81
C TRP A 323 7.86 10.31 -23.01
N LEU A 324 7.47 9.17 -23.62
CA LEU A 324 8.12 8.62 -24.80
C LEU A 324 7.52 9.18 -26.09
N GLY A 325 6.21 9.50 -26.09
CA GLY A 325 5.54 10.11 -27.25
C GLY A 325 5.97 11.56 -27.54
N LYS A 326 6.52 12.27 -26.55
CA LYS A 326 7.03 13.66 -26.71
C LYS A 326 8.50 13.74 -27.15
N GLY A 327 9.24 12.64 -27.17
CA GLY A 327 10.66 12.58 -27.51
C GLY A 327 10.97 12.50 -29.01
N GLY A 328 9.97 12.53 -29.90
CA GLY A 328 10.13 12.42 -31.35
C GLY A 328 10.11 13.73 -32.14
N SER A 329 10.10 14.88 -31.46
CA SER A 329 10.13 16.20 -32.12
C SER A 329 11.03 17.17 -31.38
N ALA A 330 12.34 16.96 -31.53
CA ALA A 330 13.38 17.93 -31.23
C ALA A 330 14.53 17.76 -32.23
#